data_4496b8610c95f7e503a9fe1d596ab7e5
#
_entry.id   4496b8610c95f7e503a9fe1d596ab7e5
#
_cell.length_a   1.000
_cell.length_b   1.000
_cell.length_c   1.000
_cell.angle_alpha   90.00
_cell.angle_beta   90.00
_cell.angle_gamma   90.00
#
_symmetry.space_group_name_H-M   'P 1'
#
loop_
_entity.id
_entity.type
_entity.pdbx_description
1 polymer ?
#
loop_
_entity_poly.entity_id
_entity_poly.type
_entity_poly.pdbx_seq_one_letter_code
_entity_poly.pdbx_strand_id
1 'polypeptide(L)'
;MQFLINYYTTEGRVKKVNQDAIFIMQADTDMGPVLFAAVSDGMGGLARGEEASARMNRALAEWFEKELPDLIYDDFNMNQFKKSMMKTIYSACSEIMKYANGFGAECGTTLVGILIFEHNGYIVNVGDSRVYIKHDHLRQITKDQTYVQREIDLGRMTEEEAKNHKMRSILLQCVGASDVVIPDWYQEEVRPGDVILLCSDGFRHIVSLETMDKLFNLSDDQMEVVLKTIAEKSMQAGERDNISAILIKAVDYA
;
A
#
# COMPACT_ATOMS: atom_id res chain seq x y z
N MET A 1 -9.87 -15.40 14.08
CA MET A 1 -9.93 -14.84 12.71
C MET A 1 -8.75 -15.38 11.93
N GLN A 2 -8.94 -15.72 10.64
CA GLN A 2 -7.90 -16.16 9.70
C GLN A 2 -7.95 -15.25 8.47
N PHE A 3 -6.97 -15.35 7.57
CA PHE A 3 -6.89 -14.50 6.38
C PHE A 3 -6.73 -15.33 5.11
N LEU A 4 -7.59 -15.11 4.14
CA LEU A 4 -7.40 -15.54 2.76
C LEU A 4 -6.74 -14.39 2.01
N ILE A 5 -5.58 -14.65 1.39
CA ILE A 5 -4.75 -13.60 0.79
C ILE A 5 -4.48 -13.95 -0.65
N ASN A 6 -4.76 -13.01 -1.54
CA ASN A 6 -4.40 -13.08 -2.95
C ASN A 6 -3.67 -11.80 -3.35
N TYR A 7 -2.82 -11.89 -4.35
CA TYR A 7 -2.10 -10.74 -4.86
C TYR A 7 -1.88 -10.83 -6.37
N TYR A 8 -1.68 -9.69 -6.96
CA TYR A 8 -1.29 -9.56 -8.36
C TYR A 8 -0.29 -8.43 -8.52
N THR A 9 0.77 -8.67 -9.29
CA THR A 9 1.76 -7.64 -9.62
C THR A 9 2.30 -7.88 -11.02
N THR A 10 2.47 -6.81 -11.80
CA THR A 10 2.99 -6.87 -13.17
C THR A 10 3.66 -5.55 -13.56
N GLU A 11 4.65 -5.64 -14.46
CA GLU A 11 5.24 -4.47 -15.10
C GLU A 11 4.26 -3.70 -16.01
N GLY A 12 3.11 -4.32 -16.32
CA GLY A 12 2.15 -3.76 -17.27
C GLY A 12 2.58 -3.95 -18.72
N ARG A 13 2.01 -3.14 -19.63
CA ARG A 13 2.27 -3.25 -21.09
C ARG A 13 3.32 -2.28 -21.61
N VAL A 14 3.71 -1.29 -20.85
CA VAL A 14 4.54 -0.16 -21.32
C VAL A 14 5.88 -0.10 -20.63
N LYS A 15 5.90 -0.34 -19.33
CA LYS A 15 7.16 -0.36 -18.55
C LYS A 15 7.96 -1.63 -18.86
N LYS A 16 9.27 -1.57 -18.72
CA LYS A 16 10.18 -2.71 -18.90
C LYS A 16 10.55 -3.39 -17.60
N VAL A 17 10.35 -2.70 -16.49
CA VAL A 17 10.68 -3.14 -15.15
C VAL A 17 9.48 -2.88 -14.26
N ASN A 18 9.16 -3.83 -13.43
CA ASN A 18 8.21 -3.61 -12.35
C ASN A 18 8.96 -2.94 -11.20
N GLN A 19 8.64 -1.68 -10.92
CA GLN A 19 9.19 -0.90 -9.82
C GLN A 19 8.33 -1.00 -8.54
N ASP A 20 7.13 -1.57 -8.66
CA ASP A 20 6.32 -1.90 -7.50
C ASP A 20 6.91 -3.09 -6.74
N ALA A 21 6.70 -3.11 -5.45
CA ALA A 21 6.97 -4.27 -4.60
C ALA A 21 5.79 -4.51 -3.65
N ILE A 22 5.42 -5.78 -3.49
CA ILE A 22 4.43 -6.22 -2.51
C ILE A 22 5.13 -6.90 -1.34
N PHE A 23 4.56 -6.75 -0.16
CA PHE A 23 5.02 -7.37 1.07
C PHE A 23 3.87 -8.06 1.77
N ILE A 24 4.04 -9.30 2.18
CA ILE A 24 3.06 -10.06 2.94
C ILE A 24 3.81 -10.98 3.91
N MET A 25 3.57 -10.79 5.18
CA MET A 25 4.04 -11.72 6.22
C MET A 25 2.93 -11.97 7.23
N GLN A 26 2.80 -13.24 7.63
CA GLN A 26 1.86 -13.69 8.64
C GLN A 26 2.60 -14.56 9.66
N ALA A 27 2.18 -14.47 10.91
CA ALA A 27 2.64 -15.35 11.97
C ALA A 27 1.46 -15.73 12.88
N ASP A 28 1.52 -16.92 13.45
CA ASP A 28 0.62 -17.34 14.52
C ASP A 28 1.26 -17.01 15.86
N THR A 29 0.48 -16.39 16.75
CA THR A 29 0.89 -16.06 18.11
C THR A 29 -0.08 -16.65 19.13
N ASP A 30 0.29 -16.66 20.40
CA ASP A 30 -0.59 -17.10 21.48
C ASP A 30 -1.86 -16.22 21.60
N MET A 31 -1.83 -15.00 21.03
CA MET A 31 -2.97 -14.07 21.00
C MET A 31 -3.74 -14.13 19.68
N GLY A 32 -3.39 -15.05 18.79
CA GLY A 32 -3.99 -15.22 17.46
C GLY A 32 -3.05 -14.85 16.31
N PRO A 33 -3.53 -14.94 15.08
CA PRO A 33 -2.72 -14.60 13.91
C PRO A 33 -2.48 -13.10 13.81
N VAL A 34 -1.28 -12.74 13.40
CA VAL A 34 -0.87 -11.39 13.01
C VAL A 34 -0.51 -11.38 11.53
N LEU A 35 -1.01 -10.41 10.77
CA LEU A 35 -0.74 -10.25 9.36
C LEU A 35 -0.24 -8.83 9.10
N PHE A 36 0.87 -8.70 8.39
CA PHE A 36 1.29 -7.42 7.82
C PHE A 36 1.40 -7.52 6.30
N ALA A 37 0.68 -6.65 5.61
CA ALA A 37 0.71 -6.53 4.16
C ALA A 37 1.00 -5.09 3.75
N ALA A 38 1.81 -4.90 2.70
CA ALA A 38 2.13 -3.58 2.17
C ALA A 38 2.35 -3.60 0.65
N VAL A 39 2.11 -2.44 0.03
CA VAL A 39 2.46 -2.12 -1.36
C VAL A 39 3.37 -0.90 -1.35
N SER A 40 4.45 -0.98 -2.10
CA SER A 40 5.44 0.06 -2.29
C SER A 40 5.61 0.31 -3.78
N ASP A 41 5.25 1.49 -4.26
CA ASP A 41 5.40 1.91 -5.67
C ASP A 41 6.71 2.68 -5.80
N GLY A 42 7.65 2.08 -6.51
CA GLY A 42 9.00 2.61 -6.67
C GLY A 42 9.09 3.63 -7.80
N MET A 43 9.66 4.79 -7.50
CA MET A 43 9.85 5.87 -8.45
C MET A 43 11.31 6.23 -8.61
N GLY A 44 11.72 6.51 -9.85
CA GLY A 44 13.06 6.98 -10.16
C GLY A 44 13.29 6.94 -11.67
N GLY A 45 13.65 8.07 -12.25
CA GLY A 45 13.85 8.17 -13.70
C GLY A 45 15.05 7.36 -14.20
N LEU A 46 16.26 7.75 -13.83
CA LEU A 46 17.52 7.07 -14.15
C LEU A 46 17.98 6.11 -13.07
N ALA A 47 17.45 6.22 -11.86
CA ALA A 47 17.76 5.40 -10.70
C ALA A 47 16.56 4.52 -10.36
N ARG A 48 16.64 3.33 -10.69
CA ARG A 48 16.04 2.07 -10.23
C ARG A 48 15.04 2.23 -9.06
N GLY A 49 13.79 2.65 -9.35
CA GLY A 49 12.71 2.68 -8.35
C GLY A 49 12.46 1.31 -7.72
N GLU A 50 12.71 0.23 -8.47
CA GLU A 50 12.65 -1.15 -7.99
C GLU A 50 13.59 -1.44 -6.81
N GLU A 51 14.72 -0.74 -6.73
CA GLU A 51 15.62 -0.86 -5.57
C GLU A 51 15.08 -0.10 -4.36
N ALA A 52 14.38 1.02 -4.58
CA ALA A 52 13.77 1.76 -3.47
C ALA A 52 12.64 0.95 -2.83
N SER A 53 11.71 0.43 -3.62
CA SER A 53 10.61 -0.41 -3.13
C SER A 53 11.11 -1.71 -2.49
N ALA A 54 12.14 -2.35 -3.07
CA ALA A 54 12.75 -3.56 -2.50
C ALA A 54 13.46 -3.30 -1.16
N ARG A 55 14.09 -2.11 -0.98
CA ARG A 55 14.72 -1.74 0.31
C ARG A 55 13.68 -1.47 1.37
N MET A 56 12.58 -0.81 1.01
CA MET A 56 11.46 -0.64 1.93
C MET A 56 10.92 -1.99 2.40
N ASN A 57 10.68 -2.93 1.48
CA ASN A 57 10.20 -4.26 1.86
C ASN A 57 11.18 -5.05 2.75
N ARG A 58 12.51 -4.91 2.53
CA ARG A 58 13.51 -5.50 3.42
C ARG A 58 13.43 -4.92 4.84
N ALA A 59 13.27 -3.61 4.97
CA ALA A 59 13.11 -2.96 6.27
C ALA A 59 11.82 -3.42 6.97
N LEU A 60 10.72 -3.61 6.22
CA LEU A 60 9.47 -4.16 6.75
C LEU A 60 9.63 -5.61 7.23
N ALA A 61 10.38 -6.45 6.49
CA ALA A 61 10.65 -7.82 6.89
C ALA A 61 11.45 -7.88 8.19
N GLU A 62 12.52 -7.07 8.29
CA GLU A 62 13.31 -6.99 9.51
C GLU A 62 12.48 -6.50 10.72
N TRP A 63 11.62 -5.53 10.50
CA TRP A 63 10.71 -5.03 11.53
C TRP A 63 9.72 -6.11 11.98
N PHE A 64 9.09 -6.82 11.04
CA PHE A 64 8.13 -7.88 11.36
C PHE A 64 8.77 -9.03 12.14
N GLU A 65 9.99 -9.43 11.77
CA GLU A 65 10.68 -10.54 12.40
C GLU A 65 11.33 -10.20 13.75
N LYS A 66 11.82 -8.96 13.91
CA LYS A 66 12.69 -8.61 15.05
C LYS A 66 12.03 -7.66 16.07
N GLU A 67 11.16 -6.74 15.61
CA GLU A 67 10.57 -5.73 16.51
C GLU A 67 9.10 -6.04 16.86
N LEU A 68 8.33 -6.50 15.89
CA LEU A 68 6.90 -6.77 16.11
C LEU A 68 6.63 -7.81 17.22
N PRO A 69 7.39 -8.94 17.34
CA PRO A 69 7.15 -9.91 18.40
C PRO A 69 7.18 -9.31 19.80
N ASP A 70 8.15 -8.44 20.09
CA ASP A 70 8.23 -7.79 21.40
C ASP A 70 7.09 -6.79 21.61
N LEU A 71 6.62 -6.12 20.55
CA LEU A 71 5.57 -5.11 20.62
C LEU A 71 4.19 -5.72 20.94
N ILE A 72 3.84 -6.85 20.32
CA ILE A 72 2.49 -7.44 20.45
C ILE A 72 2.21 -7.99 21.85
N TYR A 73 3.25 -8.28 22.66
CA TYR A 73 3.10 -8.74 24.03
C TYR A 73 3.04 -7.61 25.07
N ASP A 74 3.21 -6.34 24.67
CA ASP A 74 3.27 -5.17 25.54
C ASP A 74 2.10 -4.20 25.27
N ASP A 75 0.87 -4.63 25.48
CA ASP A 75 -0.37 -3.84 25.26
C ASP A 75 -0.36 -3.07 23.91
N PHE A 76 -0.18 -3.81 22.82
CA PHE A 76 -0.01 -3.26 21.48
C PHE A 76 -1.13 -2.27 21.10
N ASN A 77 -0.74 -1.10 20.65
CA ASN A 77 -1.66 -0.04 20.27
C ASN A 77 -1.06 0.86 19.15
N MET A 78 -1.90 1.76 18.61
CA MET A 78 -1.50 2.66 17.54
C MET A 78 -0.24 3.49 17.85
N ASN A 79 -0.01 3.91 19.10
CA ASN A 79 1.16 4.72 19.44
C ASN A 79 2.45 3.91 19.37
N GLN A 80 2.42 2.65 19.81
CA GLN A 80 3.57 1.74 19.71
C GLN A 80 3.83 1.41 18.23
N PHE A 81 2.80 1.12 17.45
CA PHE A 81 2.93 0.92 16.01
C PHE A 81 3.58 2.13 15.32
N LYS A 82 3.04 3.33 15.52
CA LYS A 82 3.62 4.58 14.98
C LYS A 82 5.08 4.75 15.33
N LYS A 83 5.42 4.61 16.60
CA LYS A 83 6.78 4.82 17.11
C LYS A 83 7.77 3.85 16.49
N SER A 84 7.42 2.57 16.38
CA SER A 84 8.28 1.55 15.82
C SER A 84 8.37 1.68 14.30
N MET A 85 7.25 1.78 13.60
CA MET A 85 7.20 1.89 12.15
C MET A 85 7.90 3.17 11.63
N MET A 86 7.85 4.30 12.38
CA MET A 86 8.61 5.50 12.04
C MET A 86 10.10 5.26 11.99
N LYS A 87 10.67 4.49 12.94
CA LYS A 87 12.10 4.15 12.93
C LYS A 87 12.44 3.32 11.68
N THR A 88 11.58 2.37 11.34
CA THR A 88 11.73 1.53 10.15
C THR A 88 11.72 2.36 8.88
N ILE A 89 10.76 3.29 8.73
CA ILE A 89 10.68 4.20 7.59
C ILE A 89 11.92 5.08 7.50
N TYR A 90 12.40 5.67 8.58
CA TYR A 90 13.62 6.50 8.57
C TYR A 90 14.88 5.69 8.25
N SER A 91 14.96 4.45 8.74
CA SER A 91 16.04 3.54 8.37
C SER A 91 16.03 3.25 6.87
N ALA A 92 14.87 2.92 6.32
CA ALA A 92 14.68 2.69 4.88
C ALA A 92 15.01 3.94 4.06
N CYS A 93 14.56 5.15 4.48
CA CYS A 93 14.94 6.42 3.84
C CYS A 93 16.47 6.55 3.73
N SER A 94 17.18 6.34 4.85
CA SER A 94 18.64 6.45 4.88
C SER A 94 19.32 5.46 3.93
N GLU A 95 18.84 4.22 3.90
CA GLU A 95 19.35 3.17 3.01
C GLU A 95 19.10 3.48 1.52
N ILE A 96 17.91 3.97 1.17
CA ILE A 96 17.55 4.36 -0.19
C ILE A 96 18.38 5.56 -0.62
N MET A 97 18.52 6.60 0.22
CA MET A 97 19.33 7.78 -0.07
C MET A 97 20.80 7.44 -0.28
N LYS A 98 21.38 6.58 0.57
CA LYS A 98 22.76 6.11 0.39
C LYS A 98 22.94 5.39 -0.95
N TYR A 99 21.99 4.54 -1.31
CA TYR A 99 22.00 3.83 -2.58
C TYR A 99 21.96 4.81 -3.77
N ALA A 100 20.98 5.73 -3.77
CA ALA A 100 20.79 6.72 -4.83
C ALA A 100 22.02 7.63 -5.01
N ASN A 101 22.60 8.10 -3.92
CA ASN A 101 23.80 8.94 -3.92
C ASN A 101 25.01 8.23 -4.55
N GLY A 102 25.12 6.91 -4.41
CA GLY A 102 26.15 6.12 -5.05
C GLY A 102 26.13 6.16 -6.60
N PHE A 103 25.00 6.56 -7.19
CA PHE A 103 24.79 6.70 -8.63
C PHE A 103 24.58 8.14 -9.08
N GLY A 104 24.63 9.12 -8.17
CA GLY A 104 24.38 10.53 -8.48
C GLY A 104 22.94 10.78 -8.96
N ALA A 105 21.97 10.03 -8.43
CA ALA A 105 20.58 10.07 -8.85
C ALA A 105 19.65 10.10 -7.62
N GLU A 106 18.37 10.34 -7.85
CA GLU A 106 17.32 10.27 -6.83
C GLU A 106 16.39 9.11 -7.13
N CYS A 107 16.03 8.34 -6.11
CA CYS A 107 14.96 7.35 -6.16
C CYS A 107 14.21 7.33 -4.83
N GLY A 108 12.97 6.91 -4.89
CA GLY A 108 12.11 6.80 -3.72
C GLY A 108 11.02 5.77 -3.96
N THR A 109 10.18 5.58 -2.98
CA THR A 109 9.02 4.70 -3.08
C THR A 109 7.87 5.23 -2.24
N THR A 110 6.63 4.92 -2.63
CA THR A 110 5.49 5.03 -1.74
C THR A 110 5.57 3.92 -0.68
N LEU A 111 4.76 4.01 0.33
CA LEU A 111 4.47 2.94 1.27
C LEU A 111 3.01 3.03 1.67
N VAL A 112 2.23 2.01 1.39
CA VAL A 112 0.95 1.79 2.05
C VAL A 112 0.96 0.41 2.68
N GLY A 113 0.62 0.32 3.97
CA GLY A 113 0.66 -0.95 4.71
C GLY A 113 -0.43 -1.05 5.76
N ILE A 114 -0.84 -2.28 6.05
CA ILE A 114 -1.78 -2.62 7.12
C ILE A 114 -1.22 -3.75 7.97
N LEU A 115 -1.15 -3.52 9.28
CA LEU A 115 -0.96 -4.58 10.27
C LEU A 115 -2.33 -4.95 10.82
N ILE A 116 -2.72 -6.22 10.68
CA ILE A 116 -3.94 -6.74 11.27
C ILE A 116 -3.54 -7.62 12.45
N PHE A 117 -3.99 -7.22 13.64
CA PHE A 117 -3.77 -7.95 14.87
C PHE A 117 -5.04 -7.90 15.72
N GLU A 118 -5.48 -9.07 16.21
CA GLU A 118 -6.80 -9.26 16.81
C GLU A 118 -7.92 -8.79 15.85
N HIS A 119 -8.66 -7.74 16.21
CA HIS A 119 -9.70 -7.12 15.37
C HIS A 119 -9.34 -5.71 14.91
N ASN A 120 -8.06 -5.33 15.00
CA ASN A 120 -7.61 -4.00 14.64
C ASN A 120 -6.71 -4.05 13.40
N GLY A 121 -7.00 -3.17 12.44
CA GLY A 121 -6.14 -2.85 11.32
C GLY A 121 -5.41 -1.53 11.57
N TYR A 122 -4.09 -1.59 11.76
CA TYR A 122 -3.22 -0.41 11.92
C TYR A 122 -2.60 -0.07 10.58
N ILE A 123 -2.89 1.10 10.04
CA ILE A 123 -2.53 1.47 8.67
C ILE A 123 -1.53 2.61 8.68
N VAL A 124 -0.53 2.48 7.81
CA VAL A 124 0.47 3.52 7.50
C VAL A 124 0.39 3.88 6.02
N ASN A 125 0.51 5.18 5.70
CA ASN A 125 0.55 5.66 4.32
C ASN A 125 1.60 6.75 4.11
N VAL A 126 2.41 6.59 3.06
CA VAL A 126 3.32 7.59 2.48
C VAL A 126 3.15 7.54 0.96
N GLY A 127 2.62 8.59 0.37
CA GLY A 127 2.38 8.66 -1.07
C GLY A 127 0.91 8.51 -1.46
N ASP A 128 0.64 7.88 -2.61
CA ASP A 128 -0.68 7.78 -3.22
C ASP A 128 -1.14 6.33 -3.52
N SER A 129 -0.38 5.34 -3.09
CA SER A 129 -0.88 3.97 -2.97
C SER A 129 -1.98 3.92 -1.90
N ARG A 130 -2.96 3.04 -2.04
CA ARG A 130 -4.17 3.12 -1.21
C ARG A 130 -4.53 1.84 -0.49
N VAL A 131 -5.16 2.00 0.68
CA VAL A 131 -5.95 0.96 1.36
C VAL A 131 -7.43 1.26 1.21
N TYR A 132 -8.17 0.22 0.86
CA TYR A 132 -9.63 0.20 0.88
C TYR A 132 -10.11 -0.91 1.80
N ILE A 133 -11.23 -0.70 2.47
CA ILE A 133 -11.90 -1.73 3.28
C ILE A 133 -13.36 -1.80 2.87
N LYS A 134 -13.86 -3.02 2.72
CA LYS A 134 -15.24 -3.34 2.45
C LYS A 134 -15.82 -4.11 3.62
N HIS A 135 -16.74 -3.48 4.32
CA HIS A 135 -17.73 -4.14 5.17
C HIS A 135 -18.97 -4.42 4.31
N ASP A 136 -19.93 -3.49 4.26
CA ASP A 136 -21.07 -3.53 3.34
C ASP A 136 -20.71 -2.96 1.98
N HIS A 137 -19.96 -1.85 1.96
CA HIS A 137 -19.48 -1.14 0.78
C HIS A 137 -17.99 -0.88 0.86
N LEU A 138 -17.34 -0.88 -0.31
CA LEU A 138 -15.92 -0.56 -0.42
C LEU A 138 -15.69 0.94 -0.20
N ARG A 139 -14.85 1.29 0.77
CA ARG A 139 -14.48 2.67 1.04
C ARG A 139 -12.96 2.83 1.06
N GLN A 140 -12.48 3.93 0.54
CA GLN A 140 -11.08 4.31 0.64
C GLN A 140 -10.79 4.77 2.08
N ILE A 141 -9.70 4.25 2.66
CA ILE A 141 -9.26 4.60 4.02
C ILE A 141 -8.15 5.64 3.98
N THR A 142 -7.15 5.41 3.15
CA THR A 142 -6.00 6.31 3.03
C THR A 142 -6.31 7.49 2.11
N LYS A 143 -5.66 8.63 2.36
CA LYS A 143 -5.74 9.83 1.54
C LYS A 143 -4.44 10.00 0.78
N ASP A 144 -4.53 10.34 -0.51
CA ASP A 144 -3.35 10.52 -1.35
C ASP A 144 -2.54 11.74 -0.91
N GLN A 145 -1.24 11.58 -0.83
CA GLN A 145 -0.31 12.67 -0.55
C GLN A 145 0.24 13.24 -1.86
N THR A 146 -0.67 13.75 -2.71
CA THR A 146 -0.36 14.34 -4.02
C THR A 146 -0.62 15.84 -4.05
N TYR A 147 -0.03 16.51 -5.05
CA TYR A 147 -0.30 17.92 -5.31
C TYR A 147 -1.79 18.19 -5.52
N VAL A 148 -2.46 17.39 -6.36
CA VAL A 148 -3.88 17.60 -6.67
C VAL A 148 -4.77 17.37 -5.45
N GLN A 149 -4.48 16.37 -4.62
CA GLN A 149 -5.24 16.15 -3.40
C GLN A 149 -5.12 17.33 -2.43
N ARG A 150 -3.92 17.89 -2.29
CA ARG A 150 -3.73 19.12 -1.48
C ARG A 150 -4.53 20.31 -2.02
N GLU A 151 -4.59 20.49 -3.34
CA GLU A 151 -5.37 21.59 -3.94
C GLU A 151 -6.88 21.39 -3.75
N ILE A 152 -7.36 20.12 -3.77
CA ILE A 152 -8.74 19.77 -3.42
C ILE A 152 -9.03 20.14 -1.97
N ASP A 153 -8.16 19.76 -1.04
CA ASP A 153 -8.32 20.03 0.39
C ASP A 153 -8.36 21.53 0.71
N LEU A 154 -7.63 22.32 -0.06
CA LEU A 154 -7.62 23.79 0.04
C LEU A 154 -8.80 24.46 -0.67
N GLY A 155 -9.71 23.68 -1.29
CA GLY A 155 -10.85 24.17 -2.05
C GLY A 155 -10.47 24.91 -3.34
N ARG A 156 -9.26 24.66 -3.87
CA ARG A 156 -8.73 25.31 -5.08
C ARG A 156 -8.91 24.48 -6.34
N MET A 157 -9.31 23.23 -6.18
CA MET A 157 -9.53 22.28 -7.27
C MET A 157 -10.68 21.33 -6.89
N THR A 158 -11.50 20.94 -7.86
CA THR A 158 -12.51 19.91 -7.70
C THR A 158 -11.91 18.54 -8.00
N GLU A 159 -12.54 17.46 -7.51
CA GLU A 159 -12.12 16.09 -7.84
C GLU A 159 -12.14 15.81 -9.35
N GLU A 160 -13.09 16.41 -10.09
CA GLU A 160 -13.20 16.23 -11.53
C GLU A 160 -12.03 16.91 -12.29
N GLU A 161 -11.64 18.10 -11.86
CA GLU A 161 -10.47 18.80 -12.41
C GLU A 161 -9.18 18.04 -12.12
N ALA A 162 -9.07 17.47 -10.92
CA ALA A 162 -7.89 16.71 -10.49
C ALA A 162 -7.63 15.46 -11.35
N LYS A 163 -8.68 14.73 -11.77
CA LYS A 163 -8.57 13.50 -12.57
C LYS A 163 -7.73 13.67 -13.83
N ASN A 164 -7.85 14.82 -14.50
CA ASN A 164 -7.17 15.13 -15.76
C ASN A 164 -6.04 16.15 -15.61
N HIS A 165 -5.69 16.52 -14.38
CA HIS A 165 -4.68 17.56 -14.13
C HIS A 165 -3.28 17.05 -14.49
N LYS A 166 -2.45 17.93 -15.09
CA LYS A 166 -1.09 17.58 -15.53
C LYS A 166 -0.16 17.16 -14.38
N MET A 167 -0.45 17.64 -13.18
CA MET A 167 0.33 17.38 -11.96
C MET A 167 -0.31 16.32 -11.06
N ARG A 168 -1.23 15.49 -11.58
CA ARG A 168 -1.96 14.49 -10.76
C ARG A 168 -1.05 13.44 -10.12
N SER A 169 0.07 13.12 -10.76
CA SER A 169 1.04 12.12 -10.29
C SER A 169 2.20 12.75 -9.50
N ILE A 170 2.14 14.04 -9.15
CA ILE A 170 3.17 14.67 -8.34
C ILE A 170 2.90 14.36 -6.87
N LEU A 171 3.77 13.55 -6.29
CA LEU A 171 3.76 13.25 -4.87
C LEU A 171 4.30 14.43 -4.05
N LEU A 172 3.72 14.65 -2.88
CA LEU A 172 4.21 15.63 -1.91
C LEU A 172 5.37 15.08 -1.09
N GLN A 173 5.42 13.76 -0.93
CA GLN A 173 6.49 13.06 -0.24
C GLN A 173 6.56 11.59 -0.64
N CYS A 174 7.74 10.99 -0.47
CA CYS A 174 8.01 9.58 -0.66
C CYS A 174 9.18 9.14 0.23
N VAL A 175 9.29 7.86 0.47
CA VAL A 175 10.39 7.27 1.24
C VAL A 175 11.65 7.26 0.36
N GLY A 176 12.72 7.89 0.83
CA GLY A 176 14.04 7.88 0.18
C GLY A 176 14.38 9.09 -0.68
N ALA A 177 13.41 9.91 -1.14
CA ALA A 177 13.68 11.11 -1.92
C ALA A 177 13.12 12.40 -1.29
N SER A 178 12.41 12.30 -0.16
CA SER A 178 11.96 13.46 0.60
C SER A 178 12.87 13.74 1.79
N ASP A 179 13.21 15.00 2.03
CA ASP A 179 14.02 15.42 3.19
C ASP A 179 13.35 15.05 4.52
N VAL A 180 12.02 15.15 4.55
CA VAL A 180 11.19 14.79 5.71
C VAL A 180 10.03 13.96 5.23
N VAL A 181 9.80 12.83 5.89
CA VAL A 181 8.66 11.94 5.63
C VAL A 181 7.72 11.99 6.83
N ILE A 182 6.46 12.35 6.58
CA ILE A 182 5.39 12.43 7.58
C ILE A 182 4.29 11.46 7.17
N PRO A 183 4.32 10.21 7.63
CA PRO A 183 3.29 9.23 7.30
C PRO A 183 1.93 9.61 7.89
N ASP A 184 0.86 9.30 7.14
CA ASP A 184 -0.49 9.28 7.68
C ASP A 184 -0.78 7.93 8.34
N TRP A 185 -1.61 7.97 9.38
CA TRP A 185 -1.93 6.82 10.21
C TRP A 185 -3.44 6.69 10.37
N TYR A 186 -3.94 5.45 10.16
CA TYR A 186 -5.36 5.15 10.33
C TYR A 186 -5.51 3.89 11.15
N GLN A 187 -6.64 3.76 11.83
CA GLN A 187 -7.02 2.55 12.55
C GLN A 187 -8.46 2.22 12.20
N GLU A 188 -8.68 0.96 11.85
CA GLU A 188 -9.98 0.44 11.45
C GLU A 188 -10.25 -0.86 12.20
N GLU A 189 -11.50 -1.12 12.51
CA GLU A 189 -11.91 -2.44 12.99
C GLU A 189 -11.95 -3.41 11.79
N VAL A 190 -11.44 -4.62 11.99
CA VAL A 190 -11.47 -5.71 11.01
C VAL A 190 -12.29 -6.86 11.56
N ARG A 191 -13.32 -7.26 10.82
CA ARG A 191 -14.28 -8.30 11.19
C ARG A 191 -14.23 -9.45 10.19
N PRO A 192 -14.59 -10.67 10.62
CA PRO A 192 -14.81 -11.75 9.67
C PRO A 192 -15.82 -11.34 8.58
N GLY A 193 -15.50 -11.64 7.34
CA GLY A 193 -16.28 -11.23 6.16
C GLY A 193 -15.73 -9.98 5.47
N ASP A 194 -14.93 -9.16 6.15
CA ASP A 194 -14.35 -7.95 5.55
C ASP A 194 -13.35 -8.28 4.46
N VAL A 195 -13.34 -7.44 3.43
CA VAL A 195 -12.36 -7.51 2.34
C VAL A 195 -11.51 -6.23 2.35
N ILE A 196 -10.20 -6.41 2.36
CA ILE A 196 -9.22 -5.32 2.41
C ILE A 196 -8.41 -5.36 1.11
N LEU A 197 -8.31 -4.23 0.44
CA LEU A 197 -7.49 -4.06 -0.76
C LEU A 197 -6.38 -3.05 -0.48
N LEU A 198 -5.13 -3.44 -0.76
CA LEU A 198 -4.01 -2.53 -0.89
C LEU A 198 -3.62 -2.49 -2.37
N CYS A 199 -3.34 -1.31 -2.94
CA CYS A 199 -2.93 -1.23 -4.34
C CYS A 199 -2.08 0.00 -4.65
N SER A 200 -1.22 -0.14 -5.68
CA SER A 200 -0.56 0.99 -6.33
C SER A 200 -1.54 1.78 -7.20
N ASP A 201 -1.11 2.91 -7.68
CA ASP A 201 -1.94 3.82 -8.48
C ASP A 201 -2.39 3.20 -9.81
N GLY A 202 -1.51 2.45 -10.50
CA GLY A 202 -1.84 1.78 -11.77
C GLY A 202 -2.97 0.76 -11.67
N PHE A 203 -3.22 0.18 -10.49
CA PHE A 203 -4.35 -0.73 -10.31
C PHE A 203 -5.70 0.01 -10.34
N ARG A 204 -5.76 1.24 -9.82
CA ARG A 204 -6.99 1.97 -9.53
C ARG A 204 -7.33 3.11 -10.49
N HIS A 205 -6.40 3.58 -11.31
CA HIS A 205 -6.60 4.77 -12.15
C HIS A 205 -7.81 4.69 -13.08
N ILE A 206 -8.07 3.51 -13.60
CA ILE A 206 -9.06 3.30 -14.66
C ILE A 206 -10.35 2.66 -14.14
N VAL A 207 -10.25 1.89 -13.06
CA VAL A 207 -11.41 1.17 -12.50
C VAL A 207 -12.05 1.99 -11.39
N SER A 208 -13.35 2.30 -11.54
CA SER A 208 -14.07 3.08 -10.53
C SER A 208 -14.27 2.28 -9.23
N LEU A 209 -14.37 3.01 -8.11
CA LEU A 209 -14.66 2.44 -6.80
C LEU A 209 -15.95 1.57 -6.82
N GLU A 210 -17.00 2.04 -7.52
CA GLU A 210 -18.26 1.28 -7.66
C GLU A 210 -18.06 -0.06 -8.39
N THR A 211 -17.19 -0.07 -9.41
CA THR A 211 -16.86 -1.30 -10.14
C THR A 211 -16.09 -2.27 -9.26
N MET A 212 -15.10 -1.77 -8.51
CA MET A 212 -14.36 -2.59 -7.54
C MET A 212 -15.27 -3.14 -6.43
N ASP A 213 -16.18 -2.32 -5.90
CA ASP A 213 -17.13 -2.73 -4.86
C ASP A 213 -18.01 -3.89 -5.31
N LYS A 214 -18.52 -3.84 -6.55
CA LYS A 214 -19.30 -4.92 -7.15
C LYS A 214 -18.47 -6.20 -7.36
N LEU A 215 -17.23 -6.04 -7.81
CA LEU A 215 -16.33 -7.16 -8.08
C LEU A 215 -15.84 -7.85 -6.81
N PHE A 216 -15.80 -7.18 -5.68
CA PHE A 216 -15.40 -7.77 -4.39
C PHE A 216 -16.55 -8.44 -3.61
N ASN A 217 -17.72 -8.62 -4.20
CA ASN A 217 -18.81 -9.47 -3.68
C ASN A 217 -18.64 -10.94 -4.10
N LEU A 218 -17.43 -11.49 -4.00
CA LEU A 218 -17.09 -12.79 -4.57
C LEU A 218 -16.95 -13.88 -3.52
N SER A 219 -17.13 -15.12 -3.98
CA SER A 219 -16.72 -16.32 -3.25
C SER A 219 -15.18 -16.41 -3.18
N ASP A 220 -14.67 -17.17 -2.21
CA ASP A 220 -13.25 -17.23 -1.89
C ASP A 220 -12.38 -17.72 -3.06
N ASP A 221 -12.90 -18.63 -3.88
CA ASP A 221 -12.27 -19.18 -5.09
C ASP A 221 -12.14 -18.17 -6.25
N GLN A 222 -12.83 -17.04 -6.17
CA GLN A 222 -12.81 -16.01 -7.22
C GLN A 222 -11.86 -14.84 -6.93
N MET A 223 -11.26 -14.77 -5.74
CA MET A 223 -10.40 -13.65 -5.33
C MET A 223 -9.18 -13.45 -6.25
N GLU A 224 -8.51 -14.53 -6.65
CA GLU A 224 -7.36 -14.44 -7.56
C GLU A 224 -7.78 -13.94 -8.95
N VAL A 225 -8.87 -14.47 -9.46
CA VAL A 225 -9.38 -14.12 -10.80
C VAL A 225 -9.78 -12.65 -10.89
N VAL A 226 -10.30 -12.08 -9.80
CA VAL A 226 -10.75 -10.69 -9.78
C VAL A 226 -9.61 -9.69 -9.89
N LEU A 227 -8.52 -9.88 -9.16
CA LEU A 227 -7.35 -9.00 -9.24
C LEU A 227 -6.78 -8.99 -10.66
N LYS A 228 -6.60 -10.15 -11.24
CA LYS A 228 -6.15 -10.29 -12.63
C LYS A 228 -7.11 -9.63 -13.61
N THR A 229 -8.42 -9.82 -13.44
CA THR A 229 -9.44 -9.22 -14.29
C THR A 229 -9.41 -7.70 -14.25
N ILE A 230 -9.24 -7.11 -13.07
CA ILE A 230 -9.12 -5.65 -12.90
C ILE A 230 -7.86 -5.16 -13.58
N ALA A 231 -6.71 -5.79 -13.33
CA ALA A 231 -5.45 -5.42 -13.94
C ALA A 231 -5.47 -5.51 -15.48
N GLU A 232 -6.03 -6.58 -16.03
CA GLU A 232 -6.20 -6.74 -17.49
C GLU A 232 -7.10 -5.66 -18.09
N LYS A 233 -8.22 -5.32 -17.44
CA LYS A 233 -9.11 -4.22 -17.87
C LYS A 233 -8.38 -2.88 -17.83
N SER A 234 -7.62 -2.60 -16.78
CA SER A 234 -6.80 -1.36 -16.66
C SER A 234 -5.81 -1.26 -17.81
N MET A 235 -5.07 -2.33 -18.10
CA MET A 235 -4.13 -2.37 -19.22
C MET A 235 -4.81 -2.23 -20.59
N GLN A 236 -6.01 -2.82 -20.78
CA GLN A 236 -6.78 -2.68 -22.02
C GLN A 236 -7.32 -1.27 -22.22
N ALA A 237 -7.65 -0.60 -21.13
CA ALA A 237 -8.16 0.77 -21.13
C ALA A 237 -7.04 1.83 -21.20
N GLY A 238 -5.78 1.41 -21.31
CA GLY A 238 -4.65 2.28 -21.59
C GLY A 238 -3.78 2.62 -20.38
N GLU A 239 -3.89 1.89 -19.26
CA GLU A 239 -2.94 2.03 -18.14
C GLU A 239 -1.52 1.75 -18.61
N ARG A 240 -0.58 2.58 -18.19
CA ARG A 240 0.81 2.58 -18.65
C ARG A 240 1.80 2.30 -17.53
N ASP A 241 1.34 2.31 -16.27
CA ASP A 241 2.20 2.08 -15.11
C ASP A 241 2.25 0.61 -14.68
N ASN A 242 3.11 0.32 -13.72
CA ASN A 242 3.12 -0.93 -13.00
C ASN A 242 1.78 -1.11 -12.26
N ILE A 243 1.36 -2.33 -12.07
CA ILE A 243 0.07 -2.63 -11.44
C ILE A 243 0.29 -3.65 -10.35
N SER A 244 0.03 -3.25 -9.11
CA SER A 244 0.16 -4.13 -7.95
C SER A 244 -1.03 -4.01 -7.01
N ALA A 245 -1.51 -5.14 -6.52
CA ALA A 245 -2.59 -5.20 -5.56
C ALA A 245 -2.48 -6.43 -4.65
N ILE A 246 -2.92 -6.27 -3.40
CA ILE A 246 -3.11 -7.33 -2.42
C ILE A 246 -4.56 -7.29 -1.97
N LEU A 247 -5.24 -8.43 -2.02
CA LEU A 247 -6.61 -8.60 -1.55
C LEU A 247 -6.60 -9.57 -0.38
N ILE A 248 -7.11 -9.11 0.76
CA ILE A 248 -7.18 -9.88 2.00
C ILE A 248 -8.65 -10.01 2.37
N LYS A 249 -9.11 -11.23 2.65
CA LYS A 249 -10.42 -11.48 3.24
C LYS A 249 -10.24 -12.06 4.64
N ALA A 250 -10.81 -11.38 5.62
CA ALA A 250 -10.89 -11.88 6.98
C ALA A 250 -11.98 -12.97 7.06
N VAL A 251 -11.65 -14.12 7.63
CA VAL A 251 -12.59 -15.24 7.79
C VAL A 251 -12.60 -15.74 9.22
N ASP A 252 -13.71 -16.34 9.65
CA ASP A 252 -13.78 -16.98 10.96
C ASP A 252 -12.88 -18.23 11.00
N TYR A 253 -12.48 -18.62 12.20
CA TYR A 253 -11.95 -19.95 12.41
C TYR A 253 -13.05 -20.98 12.06
N ALA A 254 -12.72 -21.94 11.22
CA ALA A 254 -13.59 -23.07 10.93
C ALA A 254 -13.68 -24.03 12.14
#